data_51e55f9d03d832be7e9b353a5a535951
#
_entry.id   51e55f9d03d832be7e9b353a5a535951
#
_cell.length_a   1.000
_cell.length_b   1.000
_cell.length_c   1.000
_cell.angle_alpha   90.00
_cell.angle_beta   90.00
_cell.angle_gamma   90.00
#
_symmetry.space_group_name_H-M   'P 1'
#
loop_
_entity.id
_entity.type
_entity.pdbx_description
1 polymer ?
#
loop_
_entity_poly.entity_id
_entity_poly.type
_entity_poly.pdbx_seq_one_letter_code
_entity_poly.pdbx_strand_id
1 'polypeptide(L)'
;ERRRDSLRAIIEREALAWAVAFVSPEEIDKINILKASIAAMHRAIDALKIRPEALLIDGNRFTPYADIPHTTIVKGDGKMMSIAAASVLAKTHRDEYMRRIAEEYPQYDWATNKGYPTKKHREAIAQFGPTPYHRMSFQLLDRQLSLF
;
A
#
# COMPACT_ATOMS: atom_id res chain seq x y z
N GLU A 1 -0.81 13.62 10.36
CA GLU A 1 -0.66 12.28 10.95
C GLU A 1 -1.69 12.02 12.05
N ARG A 2 -1.77 12.87 13.09
CA ARG A 2 -2.80 12.78 14.15
C ARG A 2 -4.22 12.77 13.60
N ARG A 3 -4.49 13.58 12.58
CA ARG A 3 -5.82 13.67 11.97
C ARG A 3 -6.20 12.37 11.26
N ARG A 4 -5.24 11.74 10.58
CA ARG A 4 -5.45 10.44 9.94
C ARG A 4 -5.75 9.35 10.96
N ASP A 5 -5.01 9.30 12.06
CA ASP A 5 -5.22 8.29 13.09
C ASP A 5 -6.58 8.43 13.76
N SER A 6 -7.03 9.66 14.01
CA SER A 6 -8.37 9.93 14.54
C SER A 6 -9.45 9.49 13.55
N LEU A 7 -9.27 9.79 12.26
CA LEU A 7 -10.18 9.38 11.20
C LEU A 7 -10.22 7.86 11.04
N ARG A 8 -9.06 7.21 11.15
CA ARG A 8 -8.98 5.74 11.09
C ARG A 8 -9.89 5.10 12.12
N ALA A 9 -9.82 5.55 13.37
CA ALA A 9 -10.64 5.00 14.44
C ALA A 9 -12.13 5.17 14.15
N ILE A 10 -12.54 6.32 13.62
CA ILE A 10 -13.92 6.58 13.25
C ILE A 10 -14.36 5.69 12.10
N ILE A 11 -13.55 5.57 11.05
CA ILE A 11 -13.86 4.75 9.88
C ILE A 11 -14.02 3.29 10.27
N GLU A 12 -13.10 2.73 11.04
CA GLU A 12 -13.14 1.33 11.47
C GLU A 12 -14.35 1.03 12.33
N ARG A 13 -14.82 2.00 13.10
CA ARG A 13 -16.02 1.86 13.94
C ARG A 13 -17.32 2.03 13.15
N GLU A 14 -17.38 3.00 12.23
CA GLU A 14 -18.63 3.39 11.56
C GLU A 14 -18.87 2.65 10.22
N ALA A 15 -17.84 2.16 9.57
CA ALA A 15 -18.00 1.44 8.31
C ALA A 15 -18.74 0.12 8.52
N LEU A 16 -19.63 -0.22 7.60
CA LEU A 16 -20.34 -1.52 7.65
C LEU A 16 -19.38 -2.69 7.55
N ALA A 17 -18.34 -2.54 6.72
CA ALA A 17 -17.25 -3.49 6.61
C ALA A 17 -16.01 -2.74 6.09
N TRP A 18 -14.85 -3.20 6.51
CA TRP A 18 -13.58 -2.67 6.00
C TRP A 18 -12.52 -3.77 6.00
N ALA A 19 -11.55 -3.65 5.13
CA ALA A 19 -10.42 -4.57 5.08
C ALA A 19 -9.22 -3.86 4.45
N VAL A 20 -8.04 -4.29 4.86
CA VAL A 20 -6.77 -3.83 4.30
C VAL A 20 -5.98 -5.06 3.88
N ALA A 21 -5.38 -5.02 2.70
CA ALA A 21 -4.56 -6.10 2.20
C ALA A 21 -3.19 -5.57 1.79
N PHE A 22 -2.21 -6.44 1.86
CA PHE A 22 -0.83 -6.13 1.48
C PHE A 22 -0.38 -7.11 0.40
N VAL A 23 0.51 -6.62 -0.46
CA VAL A 23 1.22 -7.44 -1.42
C VAL A 23 2.69 -7.38 -1.06
N SER A 24 3.34 -8.54 -0.99
CA SER A 24 4.75 -8.61 -0.60
C SER A 24 5.65 -8.01 -1.69
N PRO A 25 6.86 -7.54 -1.31
CA PRO A 25 7.84 -7.10 -2.30
C PRO A 25 8.17 -8.17 -3.34
N GLU A 26 8.20 -9.43 -2.94
CA GLU A 26 8.42 -10.56 -3.85
C GLU A 26 7.33 -10.65 -4.92
N GLU A 27 6.05 -10.49 -4.52
CA GLU A 27 4.95 -10.50 -5.46
C GLU A 27 5.01 -9.31 -6.43
N ILE A 28 5.39 -8.12 -5.93
CA ILE A 28 5.57 -6.94 -6.77
C ILE A 28 6.66 -7.18 -7.82
N ASP A 29 7.75 -7.81 -7.43
CA ASP A 29 8.84 -8.16 -8.34
C ASP A 29 8.40 -9.12 -9.44
N LYS A 30 7.47 -10.03 -9.14
CA LYS A 30 6.97 -11.00 -10.12
C LYS A 30 5.96 -10.41 -11.10
N ILE A 31 5.09 -9.50 -10.66
CA ILE A 31 3.93 -9.08 -11.45
C ILE A 31 3.89 -7.59 -11.78
N ASN A 32 4.80 -6.79 -11.31
CA ASN A 32 4.93 -5.33 -11.35
C ASN A 32 3.97 -4.59 -10.39
N ILE A 33 4.20 -3.27 -10.23
CA ILE A 33 3.48 -2.48 -9.23
C ILE A 33 1.99 -2.28 -9.57
N LEU A 34 1.65 -2.12 -10.85
CA LEU A 34 0.26 -1.92 -11.25
C LEU A 34 -0.57 -3.16 -10.97
N LYS A 35 -0.11 -4.31 -11.40
CA LYS A 35 -0.79 -5.59 -11.16
C LYS A 35 -0.84 -5.91 -9.66
N ALA A 36 0.22 -5.59 -8.93
CA ALA A 36 0.27 -5.78 -7.49
C ALA A 36 -0.76 -4.92 -6.77
N SER A 37 -0.91 -3.65 -7.18
CA SER A 37 -1.93 -2.76 -6.63
C SER A 37 -3.34 -3.31 -6.86
N ILE A 38 -3.63 -3.79 -8.04
CA ILE A 38 -4.93 -4.39 -8.39
C ILE A 38 -5.15 -5.68 -7.58
N ALA A 39 -4.12 -6.52 -7.47
CA ALA A 39 -4.21 -7.74 -6.67
C ALA A 39 -4.49 -7.43 -5.19
N ALA A 40 -3.87 -6.40 -4.65
CA ALA A 40 -4.12 -5.96 -3.26
C ALA A 40 -5.57 -5.51 -3.09
N MET A 41 -6.13 -4.76 -4.06
CA MET A 41 -7.54 -4.36 -4.03
C MET A 41 -8.46 -5.58 -4.04
N HIS A 42 -8.20 -6.56 -4.91
CA HIS A 42 -8.98 -7.80 -4.96
C HIS A 42 -8.92 -8.56 -3.61
N ARG A 43 -7.75 -8.64 -3.00
CA ARG A 43 -7.59 -9.29 -1.69
C ARG A 43 -8.35 -8.55 -0.60
N ALA A 44 -8.36 -7.22 -0.63
CA ALA A 44 -9.12 -6.44 0.33
C ALA A 44 -10.62 -6.67 0.17
N ILE A 45 -11.10 -6.75 -1.07
CA ILE A 45 -12.51 -7.05 -1.36
C ILE A 45 -12.86 -8.45 -0.87
N ASP A 46 -12.01 -9.44 -1.11
CA ASP A 46 -12.19 -10.81 -0.63
C ASP A 46 -12.32 -10.89 0.88
N ALA A 47 -11.59 -10.03 1.60
CA ALA A 47 -11.56 -10.01 3.05
C ALA A 47 -12.74 -9.28 3.68
N LEU A 48 -13.55 -8.57 2.90
CA LEU A 48 -14.73 -7.88 3.42
C LEU A 48 -15.77 -8.89 3.91
N LYS A 49 -16.32 -8.64 5.09
CA LYS A 49 -17.37 -9.51 5.66
C LYS A 49 -18.72 -9.35 4.97
N ILE A 50 -18.92 -8.23 4.29
CA ILE A 50 -20.14 -7.94 3.54
C ILE A 50 -19.72 -7.76 2.08
N ARG A 51 -20.36 -8.50 1.16
CA ARG A 51 -20.08 -8.38 -0.26
C ARG A 51 -20.59 -7.05 -0.79
N PRO A 52 -19.74 -6.21 -1.39
CA PRO A 52 -20.19 -4.95 -1.99
C PRO A 52 -21.02 -5.18 -3.25
N GLU A 53 -21.97 -4.30 -3.51
CA GLU A 53 -22.80 -4.33 -4.71
C GLU A 53 -22.15 -3.59 -5.87
N ALA A 54 -21.26 -2.64 -5.58
CA ALA A 54 -20.54 -1.87 -6.56
C ALA A 54 -19.21 -1.43 -5.98
N LEU A 55 -18.23 -1.16 -6.85
CA LEU A 55 -16.88 -0.75 -6.45
C LEU A 55 -16.57 0.63 -7.03
N LEU A 56 -16.02 1.50 -6.22
CA LEU A 56 -15.44 2.78 -6.64
C LEU A 56 -13.94 2.70 -6.45
N ILE A 57 -13.21 2.85 -7.54
CA ILE A 57 -11.77 2.64 -7.58
C ILE A 57 -11.05 3.95 -7.87
N ASP A 58 -10.09 4.31 -7.04
CA ASP A 58 -9.25 5.47 -7.28
C ASP A 58 -8.29 5.17 -8.44
N GLY A 59 -8.23 6.07 -9.41
CA GLY A 59 -7.36 5.94 -10.55
C GLY A 59 -8.12 5.68 -11.85
N ASN A 60 -7.43 5.11 -12.84
CA ASN A 60 -7.99 4.87 -14.17
C ASN A 60 -7.82 3.42 -14.65
N ARG A 61 -7.33 2.54 -13.82
CA ARG A 61 -7.09 1.13 -14.18
C ARG A 61 -7.55 0.19 -13.09
N PHE A 62 -8.31 -0.81 -13.48
CA PHE A 62 -8.77 -1.86 -12.58
C PHE A 62 -9.15 -3.09 -13.39
N THR A 63 -8.76 -4.26 -12.91
CA THR A 63 -9.22 -5.53 -13.47
C THR A 63 -10.55 -5.89 -12.80
N PRO A 64 -11.60 -6.20 -13.58
CA PRO A 64 -12.90 -6.55 -12.99
C PRO A 64 -12.79 -7.61 -11.90
N TYR A 65 -13.55 -7.42 -10.84
CA TYR A 65 -13.63 -8.36 -9.73
C TYR A 65 -14.97 -9.11 -9.82
N ALA A 66 -14.90 -10.40 -10.18
CA ALA A 66 -16.08 -11.25 -10.35
C ALA A 66 -17.17 -10.53 -11.18
N ASP A 67 -18.41 -10.55 -10.71
CA ASP A 67 -19.55 -9.93 -11.37
C ASP A 67 -19.94 -8.57 -10.75
N ILE A 68 -19.09 -8.01 -9.89
CA ILE A 68 -19.39 -6.74 -9.24
C ILE A 68 -19.02 -5.58 -10.15
N PRO A 69 -19.97 -4.69 -10.51
CA PRO A 69 -19.67 -3.54 -11.34
C PRO A 69 -18.72 -2.56 -10.63
N HIS A 70 -17.83 -1.95 -11.40
CA HIS A 70 -16.89 -0.96 -10.87
C HIS A 70 -16.86 0.30 -11.69
N THR A 71 -16.46 1.40 -11.07
CA THR A 71 -16.21 2.68 -11.71
C THR A 71 -14.85 3.18 -11.25
N THR A 72 -13.97 3.52 -12.19
CA THR A 72 -12.69 4.14 -11.88
C THR A 72 -12.84 5.66 -11.89
N ILE A 73 -12.25 6.31 -10.90
CA ILE A 73 -12.35 7.77 -10.73
C ILE A 73 -10.97 8.33 -10.48
N VAL A 74 -10.45 9.11 -11.43
CA VAL A 74 -9.16 9.77 -11.28
C VAL A 74 -9.23 10.79 -10.17
N LYS A 75 -8.26 10.75 -9.24
CA LYS A 75 -8.24 11.57 -8.02
C LYS A 75 -9.52 11.37 -7.20
N GLY A 76 -9.97 10.12 -7.12
CA GLY A 76 -11.22 9.75 -6.46
C GLY A 76 -11.24 10.08 -4.99
N ASP A 77 -10.09 10.04 -4.31
CA ASP A 77 -9.97 10.40 -2.90
C ASP A 77 -10.36 11.86 -2.61
N GLY A 78 -10.25 12.74 -3.61
CA GLY A 78 -10.72 14.12 -3.51
C GLY A 78 -12.17 14.32 -3.94
N LYS A 79 -12.81 13.31 -4.52
CA LYS A 79 -14.15 13.39 -5.11
C LYS A 79 -15.21 12.57 -4.38
N MET A 80 -14.81 11.41 -3.83
CA MET A 80 -15.74 10.45 -3.21
C MET A 80 -15.33 10.14 -1.78
N MET A 81 -16.27 10.28 -0.86
CA MET A 81 -16.02 10.04 0.58
C MET A 81 -15.56 8.60 0.86
N SER A 82 -16.16 7.62 0.21
CA SER A 82 -15.78 6.20 0.42
C SER A 82 -14.36 5.92 -0.04
N ILE A 83 -13.92 6.53 -1.13
CA ILE A 83 -12.54 6.41 -1.62
C ILE A 83 -11.59 7.12 -0.66
N ALA A 84 -11.95 8.31 -0.18
CA ALA A 84 -11.16 9.04 0.80
C ALA A 84 -10.98 8.23 2.08
N ALA A 85 -12.04 7.60 2.57
CA ALA A 85 -11.99 6.74 3.75
C ALA A 85 -11.08 5.53 3.53
N ALA A 86 -11.20 4.87 2.40
CA ALA A 86 -10.32 3.75 2.04
C ALA A 86 -8.85 4.19 1.97
N SER A 87 -8.59 5.38 1.43
CA SER A 87 -7.24 5.95 1.37
C SER A 87 -6.65 6.17 2.77
N VAL A 88 -7.45 6.67 3.71
CA VAL A 88 -7.01 6.86 5.10
C VAL A 88 -6.64 5.51 5.72
N LEU A 89 -7.46 4.48 5.53
CA LEU A 89 -7.16 3.14 6.05
C LEU A 89 -5.88 2.58 5.45
N ALA A 90 -5.74 2.67 4.14
CA ALA A 90 -4.54 2.16 3.46
C ALA A 90 -3.27 2.84 3.96
N LYS A 91 -3.26 4.15 4.08
CA LYS A 91 -2.09 4.93 4.50
C LYS A 91 -1.75 4.69 5.97
N THR A 92 -2.74 4.69 6.86
CA THR A 92 -2.50 4.51 8.30
C THR A 92 -2.06 3.09 8.64
N HIS A 93 -2.63 2.07 7.98
CA HIS A 93 -2.20 0.69 8.15
C HIS A 93 -0.81 0.46 7.57
N ARG A 94 -0.48 1.11 6.45
CA ARG A 94 0.86 1.04 5.89
C ARG A 94 1.89 1.69 6.83
N ASP A 95 1.59 2.86 7.37
CA ASP A 95 2.49 3.53 8.30
C ASP A 95 2.74 2.69 9.56
N GLU A 96 1.71 2.04 10.08
CA GLU A 96 1.83 1.12 11.21
C GLU A 96 2.72 -0.08 10.86
N TYR A 97 2.50 -0.67 9.68
CA TYR A 97 3.33 -1.77 9.18
C TYR A 97 4.80 -1.34 9.06
N MET A 98 5.06 -0.16 8.48
CA MET A 98 6.41 0.35 8.33
C MET A 98 7.08 0.62 9.69
N ARG A 99 6.32 1.06 10.69
CA ARG A 99 6.86 1.21 12.05
C ARG A 99 7.26 -0.13 12.66
N ARG A 100 6.48 -1.19 12.43
CA ARG A 100 6.82 -2.53 12.94
C ARG A 100 8.08 -3.07 12.31
N ILE A 101 8.23 -2.97 10.99
CA ILE A 101 9.46 -3.46 10.34
C ILE A 101 10.66 -2.57 10.62
N ALA A 102 10.45 -1.30 10.98
CA ALA A 102 11.53 -0.42 11.41
C ALA A 102 12.19 -0.88 12.71
N GLU A 103 11.44 -1.50 13.60
CA GLU A 103 11.98 -2.10 14.82
C GLU A 103 12.89 -3.29 14.50
N GLU A 104 12.55 -4.05 13.46
CA GLU A 104 13.32 -5.21 13.00
C GLU A 104 14.56 -4.80 12.22
N TYR A 105 14.46 -3.73 11.42
CA TYR A 105 15.55 -3.25 10.55
C TYR A 105 15.76 -1.74 10.71
N PRO A 106 16.27 -1.26 11.87
CA PRO A 106 16.37 0.18 12.14
C PRO A 106 17.31 0.94 11.20
N GLN A 107 18.26 0.25 10.56
CA GLN A 107 19.26 0.87 9.70
C GLN A 107 18.68 1.49 8.43
N TYR A 108 17.46 1.12 8.03
CA TYR A 108 16.83 1.66 6.81
C TYR A 108 15.97 2.89 7.07
N ASP A 109 15.83 3.32 8.34
CA ASP A 109 15.08 4.51 8.71
C ASP A 109 13.60 4.49 8.26
N TRP A 110 13.00 3.33 8.21
CA TRP A 110 11.62 3.15 7.74
C TRP A 110 10.58 3.83 8.64
N ALA A 111 10.89 4.03 9.91
CA ALA A 111 10.01 4.78 10.81
C ALA A 111 9.80 6.22 10.33
N THR A 112 10.80 6.81 9.68
CA THR A 112 10.76 8.17 9.14
C THR A 112 10.37 8.18 7.67
N ASN A 113 11.04 7.37 6.83
CA ASN A 113 10.85 7.43 5.37
C ASN A 113 9.68 6.59 4.86
N LYS A 114 9.12 5.70 5.67
CA LYS A 114 7.97 4.84 5.31
C LYS A 114 8.21 3.99 4.05
N GLY A 115 9.47 3.68 3.77
CA GLY A 115 9.85 2.91 2.58
C GLY A 115 10.05 3.74 1.33
N TYR A 116 9.88 5.07 1.40
CA TYR A 116 10.16 5.94 0.26
C TYR A 116 11.67 6.06 0.03
N PRO A 117 12.11 6.25 -1.23
CA PRO A 117 13.53 6.24 -1.58
C PRO A 117 14.25 7.54 -1.22
N THR A 118 14.33 7.84 0.08
CA THR A 118 15.12 8.95 0.58
C THR A 118 16.60 8.65 0.42
N LYS A 119 17.43 9.69 0.45
CA LYS A 119 18.88 9.55 0.40
C LYS A 119 19.39 8.61 1.49
N LYS A 120 18.92 8.78 2.72
CA LYS A 120 19.30 7.96 3.87
C LYS A 120 18.90 6.49 3.67
N HIS A 121 17.71 6.23 3.11
CA HIS A 121 17.26 4.87 2.81
C HIS A 121 18.15 4.22 1.74
N ARG A 122 18.48 4.94 0.67
CA ARG A 122 19.36 4.45 -0.38
C ARG A 122 20.78 4.18 0.14
N GLU A 123 21.30 5.05 0.99
CA GLU A 123 22.58 4.86 1.65
C GLU A 123 22.58 3.60 2.53
N ALA A 124 21.50 3.37 3.25
CA ALA A 124 21.36 2.17 4.07
C ALA A 124 21.34 0.90 3.20
N ILE A 125 20.63 0.92 2.07
CA ILE A 125 20.62 -0.21 1.14
C ILE A 125 22.03 -0.45 0.58
N ALA A 126 22.77 0.60 0.25
CA ALA A 126 24.14 0.49 -0.25
C ALA A 126 25.06 -0.14 0.80
N GLN A 127 24.88 0.18 2.07
CA GLN A 127 25.72 -0.28 3.18
C GLN A 127 25.32 -1.68 3.67
N PHE A 128 24.02 -1.95 3.84
CA PHE A 128 23.51 -3.16 4.48
C PHE A 128 22.85 -4.15 3.53
N GLY A 129 22.64 -3.79 2.27
CA GLY A 129 21.93 -4.61 1.30
C GLY A 129 20.41 -4.53 1.44
N PRO A 130 19.67 -5.20 0.56
CA PRO A 130 18.20 -5.24 0.63
C PRO A 130 17.73 -6.25 1.67
N THR A 131 16.48 -6.11 2.11
CA THR A 131 15.79 -7.04 2.99
C THR A 131 14.65 -7.73 2.23
N PRO A 132 13.98 -8.73 2.83
CA PRO A 132 12.76 -9.30 2.24
C PRO A 132 11.64 -8.28 1.98
N TYR A 133 11.70 -7.11 2.62
CA TYR A 133 10.71 -6.05 2.45
C TYR A 133 11.03 -5.09 1.31
N HIS A 134 12.17 -5.25 0.63
CA HIS A 134 12.54 -4.43 -0.52
C HIS A 134 12.04 -5.05 -1.82
N ARG A 135 11.62 -4.18 -2.76
CA ARG A 135 11.19 -4.61 -4.09
C ARG A 135 12.40 -4.68 -5.01
N MET A 136 12.79 -5.89 -5.40
CA MET A 136 14.00 -6.13 -6.18
C MET A 136 13.90 -5.67 -7.64
N SER A 137 12.67 -5.60 -8.20
CA SER A 137 12.45 -5.12 -9.57
C SER A 137 12.64 -3.61 -9.72
N PHE A 138 12.69 -2.88 -8.60
CA PHE A 138 12.91 -1.44 -8.60
C PHE A 138 14.40 -1.13 -8.48
N GLN A 139 14.82 -0.04 -9.11
CA GLN A 139 16.19 0.45 -8.94
C GLN A 139 16.32 1.04 -7.53
N LEU A 140 17.01 0.31 -6.66
CA LEU A 140 17.20 0.71 -5.26
C LEU A 140 18.38 1.68 -5.10
N LEU A 141 19.37 1.58 -5.98
CA LEU A 141 20.58 2.38 -5.96
C LEU A 141 20.91 2.86 -7.37
N ASP A 142 21.58 4.01 -7.47
CA ASP A 142 22.16 4.41 -8.74
C ASP A 142 23.23 3.40 -9.12
N ARG A 143 23.18 2.90 -10.33
CA ARG A 143 24.12 1.88 -10.82
C ARG A 143 24.14 0.60 -10.00
N GLN A 144 23.03 0.25 -9.44
CA GLN A 144 22.93 -0.91 -8.54
C GLN A 144 22.79 -2.24 -9.26
N LEU A 145 22.72 -2.26 -10.56
CA LEU A 145 22.30 -3.43 -11.35
C LEU A 145 23.04 -4.71 -11.03
N SER A 146 24.31 -4.61 -10.68
CA SER A 146 25.12 -5.78 -10.32
C SER A 146 24.94 -6.23 -8.88
N LEU A 147 24.21 -5.50 -8.07
CA LEU A 147 24.03 -5.80 -6.64
C LEU A 147 22.79 -6.61 -6.36
N PHE A 148 21.84 -6.56 -7.25
CA PHE A 148 20.54 -7.21 -7.09
C PHE A 148 20.11 -7.87 -8.40
#